data_1c2aef1630f718f03c10564a31522886
#
_entry.id   1c2aef1630f718f03c10564a31522886
#
_cell.length_a   1.000
_cell.length_b   1.000
_cell.length_c   1.000
_cell.angle_alpha   90.00
_cell.angle_beta   90.00
_cell.angle_gamma   90.00
#
_symmetry.space_group_name_H-M   'P 1'
#
loop_
_entity.id
_entity.type
_entity.pdbx_description
1 polymer ?
#
loop_
_entity_poly.entity_id
_entity_poly.type
_entity_poly.pdbx_seq_one_letter_code
_entity_poly.pdbx_strand_id
1 'polypeptide(L)'
;HKTGYFLDHRNNRKRVGELSRGKSVLDVFSYAGGFSVHALAGGAKEVVSLDISAQALEVAVQNGKLNPHKGTHKTMAIDAFVGLQQLIDEQQQFDIVVIDPPSFAKSAREVPTARNSYARLAQLGAQLTKRNGLLVLASCSSRVEAQVFFDICEAHIRKSNRTFNVEDKTYHDIDHPIGFPEGAYLKCGYY
;
A
#
# COMPACT_ATOMS: atom_id res chain seq x y z
N HIS A 1 8.41 -2.43 -18.65
CA HIS A 1 9.53 -2.75 -17.76
C HIS A 1 9.64 -1.67 -16.68
N LYS A 2 9.63 -2.09 -15.42
CA LYS A 2 9.97 -1.20 -14.30
C LYS A 2 11.49 -1.10 -14.21
N THR A 3 11.99 0.09 -13.88
CA THR A 3 13.42 0.39 -13.81
C THR A 3 14.11 -0.15 -12.54
N GLY A 4 13.46 -1.00 -11.77
CA GLY A 4 13.97 -1.57 -10.53
C GLY A 4 13.19 -1.08 -9.30
N TYR A 5 13.89 -0.75 -8.23
CA TYR A 5 13.31 -0.35 -6.95
C TYR A 5 12.96 1.15 -6.94
N PHE A 6 11.75 1.50 -6.51
CA PHE A 6 11.33 2.89 -6.38
C PHE A 6 11.77 3.48 -5.04
N LEU A 7 12.51 4.58 -5.05
CA LEU A 7 13.09 5.19 -3.85
C LEU A 7 12.15 6.18 -3.16
N ASP A 8 11.15 6.68 -3.86
CA ASP A 8 10.22 7.74 -3.45
C ASP A 8 9.38 7.43 -2.20
N HIS A 9 9.18 6.16 -1.87
CA HIS A 9 8.50 5.69 -0.66
C HIS A 9 9.45 5.31 0.50
N ARG A 10 10.70 5.73 0.49
CA ARG A 10 11.70 5.29 1.48
C ARG A 10 11.23 5.48 2.91
N ASN A 11 10.78 6.68 3.29
CA ASN A 11 10.36 6.98 4.64
C ASN A 11 9.03 6.28 4.99
N ASN A 12 8.11 6.14 4.04
CA ASN A 12 6.88 5.38 4.25
C ASN A 12 7.18 3.90 4.53
N ARG A 13 8.11 3.28 3.79
CA ARG A 13 8.53 1.89 4.04
C ARG A 13 9.20 1.73 5.40
N LYS A 14 10.11 2.67 5.75
CA LYS A 14 10.76 2.68 7.07
C LYS A 14 9.72 2.76 8.18
N ARG A 15 8.77 3.69 8.09
CA ARG A 15 7.70 3.88 9.09
C ARG A 15 6.83 2.62 9.24
N VAL A 16 6.42 2.00 8.14
CA VAL A 16 5.68 0.73 8.19
C VAL A 16 6.51 -0.36 8.88
N GLY A 17 7.81 -0.45 8.58
CA GLY A 17 8.71 -1.37 9.27
C GLY A 17 8.75 -1.13 10.79
N GLU A 18 8.94 0.10 11.22
CA GLU A 18 8.98 0.48 12.65
C GLU A 18 7.68 0.12 13.39
N LEU A 19 6.53 0.21 12.72
CA LEU A 19 5.22 -0.11 13.28
C LEU A 19 4.86 -1.60 13.24
N SER A 20 5.67 -2.44 12.56
CA SER A 20 5.31 -3.84 12.24
C SER A 20 5.64 -4.87 13.31
N ARG A 21 6.33 -4.51 14.40
CA ARG A 21 6.76 -5.47 15.43
C ARG A 21 5.59 -6.28 16.00
N GLY A 22 5.63 -7.60 15.82
CA GLY A 22 4.60 -8.53 16.28
C GLY A 22 3.27 -8.45 15.53
N LYS A 23 3.20 -7.69 14.44
CA LYS A 23 2.00 -7.44 13.64
C LYS A 23 1.86 -8.41 12.47
N SER A 24 0.62 -8.59 11.99
CA SER A 24 0.32 -9.15 10.66
C SER A 24 0.19 -8.00 9.66
N VAL A 25 0.84 -8.12 8.51
CA VAL A 25 0.91 -7.06 7.48
C VAL A 25 0.44 -7.61 6.14
N LEU A 26 -0.43 -6.88 5.46
CA LEU A 26 -0.79 -7.11 4.06
C LEU A 26 -0.20 -5.99 3.20
N ASP A 27 0.62 -6.35 2.22
CA ASP A 27 1.27 -5.45 1.26
C ASP A 27 0.68 -5.71 -0.12
N VAL A 28 -0.14 -4.80 -0.61
CA VAL A 28 -0.89 -4.92 -1.87
C VAL A 28 -0.23 -4.09 -2.95
N PHE A 29 -0.09 -4.66 -4.15
CA PHE A 29 0.78 -4.19 -5.22
C PHE A 29 2.26 -4.21 -4.81
N SER A 30 2.62 -5.25 -4.09
CA SER A 30 3.90 -5.35 -3.38
C SER A 30 5.14 -5.36 -4.29
N TYR A 31 4.98 -5.69 -5.58
CA TYR A 31 6.07 -5.80 -6.55
C TYR A 31 7.22 -6.64 -5.97
N ALA A 32 8.42 -6.07 -5.89
CA ALA A 32 9.61 -6.73 -5.32
C ALA A 32 9.66 -6.70 -3.77
N GLY A 33 8.55 -6.40 -3.11
CA GLY A 33 8.37 -6.50 -1.66
C GLY A 33 8.93 -5.33 -0.86
N GLY A 34 8.89 -4.11 -1.39
CA GLY A 34 9.47 -2.95 -0.72
C GLY A 34 8.93 -2.73 0.69
N PHE A 35 7.63 -2.70 0.88
CA PHE A 35 7.00 -2.60 2.20
C PHE A 35 7.11 -3.91 2.98
N SER A 36 6.91 -5.05 2.32
CA SER A 36 7.00 -6.38 2.92
C SER A 36 8.34 -6.63 3.62
N VAL A 37 9.46 -6.32 2.96
CA VAL A 37 10.81 -6.51 3.50
C VAL A 37 11.06 -5.63 4.71
N HIS A 38 10.61 -4.36 4.66
CA HIS A 38 10.71 -3.46 5.82
C HIS A 38 9.86 -3.94 7.00
N ALA A 39 8.66 -4.45 6.72
CA ALA A 39 7.80 -5.03 7.76
C ALA A 39 8.43 -6.26 8.41
N LEU A 40 8.99 -7.19 7.62
CA LEU A 40 9.70 -8.37 8.13
C LEU A 40 10.91 -7.97 8.98
N ALA A 41 11.77 -7.08 8.46
CA ALA A 41 12.93 -6.57 9.18
C ALA A 41 12.54 -5.82 10.47
N GLY A 42 11.39 -5.13 10.48
CA GLY A 42 10.80 -4.47 11.63
C GLY A 42 10.19 -5.41 12.67
N GLY A 43 10.17 -6.72 12.39
CA GLY A 43 9.70 -7.75 13.32
C GLY A 43 8.23 -8.11 13.17
N ALA A 44 7.65 -7.94 11.98
CA ALA A 44 6.32 -8.49 11.69
C ALA A 44 6.30 -10.00 11.95
N LYS A 45 5.22 -10.50 12.53
CA LYS A 45 5.03 -11.94 12.74
C LYS A 45 4.63 -12.67 11.46
N GLU A 46 3.90 -11.97 10.59
CA GLU A 46 3.45 -12.47 9.31
C GLU A 46 3.32 -11.31 8.32
N VAL A 47 3.77 -11.53 7.08
CA VAL A 47 3.58 -10.61 5.95
C VAL A 47 2.98 -11.38 4.78
N VAL A 48 1.93 -10.85 4.19
CA VAL A 48 1.35 -11.33 2.94
C VAL A 48 1.63 -10.28 1.86
N SER A 49 2.42 -10.66 0.86
CA SER A 49 2.67 -9.84 -0.33
C SER A 49 1.71 -10.25 -1.44
N LEU A 50 0.90 -9.31 -1.93
CA LEU A 50 -0.04 -9.52 -3.01
C LEU A 50 0.36 -8.68 -4.22
N ASP A 51 0.58 -9.34 -5.35
CA ASP A 51 0.87 -8.72 -6.65
C ASP A 51 0.39 -9.64 -7.77
N ILE A 52 0.09 -9.07 -8.94
CA ILE A 52 -0.29 -9.86 -10.11
C ILE A 52 0.91 -10.62 -10.71
N SER A 53 2.13 -10.15 -10.49
CA SER A 53 3.36 -10.70 -11.05
C SER A 53 3.98 -11.72 -10.10
N ALA A 54 3.81 -13.01 -10.40
CA ALA A 54 4.47 -14.10 -9.67
C ALA A 54 6.00 -13.94 -9.64
N GLN A 55 6.60 -13.49 -10.75
CA GLN A 55 8.04 -13.24 -10.83
C GLN A 55 8.50 -12.13 -9.87
N ALA A 56 7.70 -11.06 -9.71
CA ALA A 56 8.01 -10.00 -8.75
C ALA A 56 7.93 -10.50 -7.32
N LEU A 57 6.95 -11.36 -7.02
CA LEU A 57 6.80 -11.98 -5.70
C LEU A 57 7.94 -12.95 -5.36
N GLU A 58 8.49 -13.67 -6.34
CA GLU A 58 9.71 -14.47 -6.13
C GLU A 58 10.90 -13.58 -5.71
N VAL A 59 11.05 -12.41 -6.35
CA VAL A 59 12.05 -11.42 -5.95
C VAL A 59 11.77 -10.89 -4.55
N ALA A 60 10.51 -10.61 -4.22
CA ALA A 60 10.12 -10.16 -2.88
C ALA A 60 10.52 -11.16 -1.78
N VAL A 61 10.32 -12.46 -2.03
CA VAL A 61 10.75 -13.54 -1.12
C VAL A 61 12.27 -13.59 -0.98
N GLN A 62 13.00 -13.46 -2.09
CA GLN A 62 14.47 -13.40 -2.04
C GLN A 62 14.98 -12.20 -1.27
N ASN A 63 14.39 -11.01 -1.52
CA ASN A 63 14.71 -9.78 -0.79
C ASN A 63 14.44 -9.93 0.71
N GLY A 64 13.33 -10.58 1.09
CA GLY A 64 13.03 -10.89 2.48
C GLY A 64 14.14 -11.70 3.15
N LYS A 65 14.63 -12.75 2.49
CA LYS A 65 15.70 -13.62 3.00
C LYS A 65 17.04 -12.90 3.19
N LEU A 66 17.29 -11.79 2.49
CA LEU A 66 18.50 -10.98 2.66
C LEU A 66 18.50 -10.16 3.94
N ASN A 67 17.37 -10.06 4.62
CA ASN A 67 17.21 -9.29 5.85
C ASN A 67 16.86 -10.24 7.01
N PRO A 68 17.57 -10.17 8.14
CA PRO A 68 17.28 -11.04 9.28
C PRO A 68 15.88 -10.80 9.82
N HIS A 69 15.04 -11.83 9.85
CA HIS A 69 13.70 -11.79 10.43
C HIS A 69 13.24 -13.17 10.93
N LYS A 70 12.21 -13.19 11.79
CA LYS A 70 11.57 -14.42 12.28
C LYS A 70 10.13 -14.57 11.80
N GLY A 71 9.61 -13.57 11.07
CA GLY A 71 8.25 -13.56 10.56
C GLY A 71 8.05 -14.52 9.38
N THR A 72 6.82 -14.95 9.19
CA THR A 72 6.42 -15.73 8.00
C THR A 72 6.13 -14.79 6.84
N HIS A 73 6.69 -15.08 5.67
CA HIS A 73 6.42 -14.36 4.43
C HIS A 73 5.59 -15.25 3.50
N LYS A 74 4.37 -14.82 3.21
CA LYS A 74 3.45 -15.47 2.26
C LYS A 74 3.28 -14.61 1.02
N THR A 75 2.95 -15.20 -0.12
CA THR A 75 2.72 -14.50 -1.37
C THR A 75 1.39 -14.91 -2.01
N MET A 76 0.72 -13.96 -2.66
CA MET A 76 -0.50 -14.18 -3.45
C MET A 76 -0.30 -13.58 -4.84
N ALA A 77 -0.09 -14.45 -5.86
CA ALA A 77 0.05 -14.04 -7.27
C ALA A 77 -1.33 -13.93 -7.92
N ILE A 78 -2.00 -12.80 -7.74
CA ILE A 78 -3.38 -12.59 -8.17
C ILE A 78 -3.65 -11.10 -8.42
N ASP A 79 -4.70 -10.77 -9.21
CA ASP A 79 -5.18 -9.39 -9.33
C ASP A 79 -5.57 -8.84 -7.95
N ALA A 80 -5.19 -7.59 -7.67
CA ALA A 80 -5.35 -7.01 -6.35
C ALA A 80 -6.82 -6.94 -5.90
N PHE A 81 -7.74 -6.57 -6.79
CA PHE A 81 -9.17 -6.49 -6.44
C PHE A 81 -9.79 -7.85 -6.18
N VAL A 82 -9.34 -8.88 -6.91
CA VAL A 82 -9.77 -10.27 -6.71
C VAL A 82 -9.18 -10.80 -5.40
N GLY A 83 -7.89 -10.63 -5.17
CA GLY A 83 -7.21 -11.11 -3.96
C GLY A 83 -7.72 -10.44 -2.69
N LEU A 84 -7.98 -9.12 -2.72
CA LEU A 84 -8.58 -8.41 -1.58
C LEU A 84 -9.98 -8.95 -1.26
N GLN A 85 -10.81 -9.21 -2.30
CA GLN A 85 -12.14 -9.78 -2.09
C GLN A 85 -12.05 -11.20 -1.53
N GLN A 86 -11.15 -12.03 -2.07
CA GLN A 86 -10.92 -13.39 -1.55
C GLN A 86 -10.55 -13.37 -0.06
N LEU A 87 -9.62 -12.49 0.36
CA LEU A 87 -9.24 -12.36 1.76
C LEU A 87 -10.41 -11.92 2.65
N ILE A 88 -11.32 -11.07 2.15
CA ILE A 88 -12.54 -10.68 2.86
C ILE A 88 -13.49 -11.87 3.00
N ASP A 89 -13.72 -12.64 1.94
CA ASP A 89 -14.59 -13.81 1.93
C ASP A 89 -14.06 -14.91 2.88
N GLU A 90 -12.73 -15.01 3.00
CA GLU A 90 -12.01 -15.85 3.97
C GLU A 90 -11.98 -15.25 5.39
N GLN A 91 -12.61 -14.11 5.62
CA GLN A 91 -12.64 -13.38 6.92
C GLN A 91 -11.25 -13.05 7.49
N GLN A 92 -10.26 -12.85 6.61
CA GLN A 92 -8.92 -12.47 7.01
C GLN A 92 -8.89 -11.00 7.43
N GLN A 93 -8.07 -10.68 8.42
CA GLN A 93 -7.80 -9.30 8.85
C GLN A 93 -6.34 -9.14 9.28
N PHE A 94 -5.79 -7.97 9.03
CA PHE A 94 -4.39 -7.63 9.28
C PHE A 94 -4.27 -6.45 10.23
N ASP A 95 -3.19 -6.43 11.00
CA ASP A 95 -2.88 -5.30 11.88
C ASP A 95 -2.45 -4.06 11.09
N ILE A 96 -1.79 -4.27 9.93
CA ILE A 96 -1.39 -3.22 9.00
C ILE A 96 -1.76 -3.68 7.58
N VAL A 97 -2.43 -2.80 6.83
CA VAL A 97 -2.72 -2.99 5.41
C VAL A 97 -2.10 -1.84 4.63
N VAL A 98 -1.23 -2.16 3.69
CA VAL A 98 -0.60 -1.18 2.78
C VAL A 98 -1.12 -1.41 1.37
N ILE A 99 -1.60 -0.36 0.71
CA ILE A 99 -2.08 -0.41 -0.68
C ILE A 99 -1.40 0.70 -1.46
N ASP A 100 -0.43 0.33 -2.30
CA ASP A 100 0.39 1.24 -3.12
C ASP A 100 0.26 0.87 -4.61
N PRO A 101 -0.87 1.21 -5.25
CA PRO A 101 -1.13 0.82 -6.62
C PRO A 101 -0.26 1.60 -7.63
N PRO A 102 -0.05 1.05 -8.83
CA PRO A 102 0.50 1.80 -9.94
C PRO A 102 -0.43 2.96 -10.30
N SER A 103 0.08 3.95 -11.04
CA SER A 103 -0.75 5.05 -11.52
C SER A 103 -1.90 4.53 -12.40
N PHE A 104 -3.13 4.77 -11.96
CA PHE A 104 -4.34 4.40 -12.70
C PHE A 104 -4.74 5.43 -13.76
N ALA A 105 -4.15 6.62 -13.75
CA ALA A 105 -4.45 7.68 -14.73
C ALA A 105 -3.20 8.07 -15.52
N LYS A 106 -3.03 7.49 -16.69
CA LYS A 106 -1.99 7.88 -17.67
C LYS A 106 -2.44 9.05 -18.54
N SER A 107 -3.74 9.27 -18.65
CA SER A 107 -4.37 10.36 -19.40
C SER A 107 -5.48 11.02 -18.58
N ALA A 108 -5.89 12.24 -18.97
CA ALA A 108 -7.00 12.94 -18.32
C ALA A 108 -8.32 12.17 -18.40
N ARG A 109 -8.52 11.38 -19.48
CA ARG A 109 -9.74 10.57 -19.68
C ARG A 109 -9.85 9.43 -18.66
N GLU A 110 -8.74 8.97 -18.08
CA GLU A 110 -8.69 7.86 -17.12
C GLU A 110 -8.89 8.33 -15.68
N VAL A 111 -8.88 9.63 -15.41
CA VAL A 111 -9.03 10.17 -14.04
C VAL A 111 -10.31 9.70 -13.34
N PRO A 112 -11.51 9.70 -13.97
CA PRO A 112 -12.72 9.20 -13.31
C PRO A 112 -12.61 7.72 -12.91
N THR A 113 -12.05 6.88 -13.79
CA THR A 113 -11.82 5.45 -13.51
C THR A 113 -10.80 5.26 -12.39
N ALA A 114 -9.72 6.05 -12.39
CA ALA A 114 -8.72 6.02 -11.33
C ALA A 114 -9.33 6.38 -9.97
N ARG A 115 -10.18 7.40 -9.90
CA ARG A 115 -10.91 7.79 -8.68
C ARG A 115 -11.77 6.63 -8.15
N ASN A 116 -12.49 5.94 -9.02
CA ASN A 116 -13.30 4.78 -8.65
C ASN A 116 -12.43 3.62 -8.14
N SER A 117 -11.25 3.41 -8.74
CA SER A 117 -10.30 2.39 -8.29
C SER A 117 -9.77 2.69 -6.89
N TYR A 118 -9.35 3.94 -6.61
CA TYR A 118 -8.93 4.35 -5.25
C TYR A 118 -10.06 4.21 -4.24
N ALA A 119 -11.27 4.60 -4.60
CA ALA A 119 -12.47 4.45 -3.77
C ALA A 119 -12.70 2.99 -3.36
N ARG A 120 -12.62 2.07 -4.33
CA ARG A 120 -12.79 0.63 -4.10
C ARG A 120 -11.65 0.06 -3.26
N LEU A 121 -10.39 0.44 -3.52
CA LEU A 121 -9.25 0.01 -2.72
C LEU A 121 -9.34 0.48 -1.27
N ALA A 122 -9.76 1.73 -1.03
CA ALA A 122 -9.96 2.25 0.32
C ALA A 122 -11.02 1.45 1.08
N GLN A 123 -12.12 1.10 0.42
CA GLN A 123 -13.21 0.32 1.01
C GLN A 123 -12.77 -1.11 1.35
N LEU A 124 -12.10 -1.80 0.41
CA LEU A 124 -11.59 -3.16 0.62
C LEU A 124 -10.50 -3.20 1.69
N GLY A 125 -9.57 -2.25 1.65
CA GLY A 125 -8.52 -2.12 2.65
C GLY A 125 -9.06 -1.89 4.06
N ALA A 126 -10.08 -1.04 4.21
CA ALA A 126 -10.72 -0.81 5.50
C ALA A 126 -11.38 -2.07 6.08
N GLN A 127 -11.98 -2.93 5.24
CA GLN A 127 -12.57 -4.20 5.69
C GLN A 127 -11.51 -5.19 6.16
N LEU A 128 -10.33 -5.19 5.53
CA LEU A 128 -9.21 -6.08 5.87
C LEU A 128 -8.35 -5.58 7.03
N THR A 129 -8.52 -4.32 7.43
CA THR A 129 -7.79 -3.76 8.58
C THR A 129 -8.52 -4.13 9.88
N LYS A 130 -7.81 -4.69 10.85
CA LYS A 130 -8.35 -4.97 12.19
C LYS A 130 -8.83 -3.70 12.88
N ARG A 131 -9.66 -3.86 13.90
CA ARG A 131 -9.96 -2.76 14.83
C ARG A 131 -8.66 -2.29 15.49
N ASN A 132 -8.43 -0.98 15.53
CA ASN A 132 -7.18 -0.35 15.98
C ASN A 132 -5.95 -0.76 15.14
N GLY A 133 -6.17 -1.26 13.94
CA GLY A 133 -5.12 -1.49 12.95
C GLY A 133 -4.81 -0.22 12.16
N LEU A 134 -3.85 -0.31 11.25
CA LEU A 134 -3.39 0.80 10.41
C LEU A 134 -3.67 0.49 8.94
N LEU A 135 -4.36 1.39 8.26
CA LEU A 135 -4.54 1.36 6.81
C LEU A 135 -3.67 2.44 6.16
N VAL A 136 -2.77 2.03 5.29
CA VAL A 136 -1.88 2.92 4.53
C VAL A 136 -2.31 2.88 3.06
N LEU A 137 -2.74 4.04 2.54
CA LEU A 137 -3.18 4.17 1.16
C LEU A 137 -2.30 5.17 0.43
N ALA A 138 -1.75 4.76 -0.70
CA ALA A 138 -0.86 5.59 -1.50
C ALA A 138 -1.34 5.80 -2.94
N SER A 139 -0.82 6.83 -3.57
CA SER A 139 -0.98 7.10 -4.99
C SER A 139 0.26 7.79 -5.54
N CYS A 140 0.72 7.32 -6.71
CA CYS A 140 1.79 7.93 -7.49
C CYS A 140 1.27 8.63 -8.76
N SER A 141 -0.02 8.98 -8.83
CA SER A 141 -0.60 9.63 -10.00
C SER A 141 -0.49 11.15 -9.91
N SER A 142 0.25 11.79 -10.82
CA SER A 142 0.30 13.25 -10.95
C SER A 142 -1.03 13.87 -11.39
N ARG A 143 -1.94 13.08 -11.98
CA ARG A 143 -3.23 13.54 -12.50
C ARG A 143 -4.37 13.51 -11.49
N VAL A 144 -4.15 12.92 -10.33
CA VAL A 144 -5.09 12.93 -9.21
C VAL A 144 -4.46 13.78 -8.11
N GLU A 145 -5.03 14.94 -7.88
CA GLU A 145 -4.57 15.88 -6.84
C GLU A 145 -4.60 15.22 -5.47
N ALA A 146 -3.68 15.61 -4.60
CA ALA A 146 -3.50 14.99 -3.29
C ALA A 146 -4.77 15.12 -2.44
N GLN A 147 -5.38 16.32 -2.37
CA GLN A 147 -6.59 16.52 -1.59
C GLN A 147 -7.75 15.66 -2.11
N VAL A 148 -7.92 15.58 -3.43
CA VAL A 148 -8.95 14.72 -4.05
C VAL A 148 -8.74 13.25 -3.71
N PHE A 149 -7.48 12.77 -3.72
CA PHE A 149 -7.14 11.41 -3.33
C PHE A 149 -7.52 11.14 -1.87
N PHE A 150 -7.11 12.00 -0.94
CA PHE A 150 -7.42 11.84 0.48
C PHE A 150 -8.93 11.88 0.75
N ASP A 151 -9.65 12.82 0.13
CA ASP A 151 -11.11 12.93 0.28
C ASP A 151 -11.83 11.65 -0.18
N ILE A 152 -11.40 11.07 -1.31
CA ILE A 152 -11.93 9.79 -1.80
C ILE A 152 -11.65 8.67 -0.81
N CYS A 153 -10.42 8.53 -0.32
CA CYS A 153 -10.03 7.49 0.63
C CYS A 153 -10.86 7.60 1.91
N GLU A 154 -10.90 8.77 2.54
CA GLU A 154 -11.62 9.01 3.78
C GLU A 154 -13.13 8.77 3.64
N ALA A 155 -13.74 9.26 2.53
CA ALA A 155 -15.15 9.02 2.27
C ALA A 155 -15.50 7.53 2.16
N HIS A 156 -14.61 6.72 1.54
CA HIS A 156 -14.89 5.31 1.31
C HIS A 156 -14.50 4.41 2.49
N ILE A 157 -13.53 4.80 3.32
CA ILE A 157 -13.32 4.17 4.63
C ILE A 157 -14.58 4.34 5.51
N ARG A 158 -15.17 5.55 5.57
CA ARG A 158 -16.44 5.79 6.32
C ARG A 158 -17.59 4.93 5.79
N LYS A 159 -17.72 4.74 4.47
CA LYS A 159 -18.74 3.87 3.86
C LYS A 159 -18.60 2.40 4.25
N SER A 160 -17.46 1.96 4.74
CA SER A 160 -17.24 0.60 5.26
C SER A 160 -17.71 0.43 6.71
N ASN A 161 -18.44 1.39 7.27
CA ASN A 161 -18.87 1.42 8.68
C ASN A 161 -17.68 1.36 9.66
N ARG A 162 -16.53 1.93 9.26
CA ARG A 162 -15.31 2.04 10.08
C ARG A 162 -15.13 3.47 10.53
N THR A 163 -14.87 3.65 11.81
CA THR A 163 -14.34 4.90 12.35
C THR A 163 -12.82 4.86 12.27
N PHE A 164 -12.19 5.96 11.95
CA PHE A 164 -10.74 6.08 11.86
C PHE A 164 -10.28 7.48 12.28
N ASN A 165 -9.02 7.56 12.66
CA ASN A 165 -8.30 8.83 12.79
C ASN A 165 -7.36 8.96 11.60
N VAL A 166 -7.16 10.18 11.11
CA VAL A 166 -6.07 10.47 10.17
C VAL A 166 -4.80 10.66 10.98
N GLU A 167 -3.95 9.64 10.98
CA GLU A 167 -2.68 9.67 11.73
C GLU A 167 -1.65 10.56 11.04
N ASP A 168 -1.62 10.55 9.70
CA ASP A 168 -0.69 11.36 8.92
C ASP A 168 -1.05 11.39 7.43
N LYS A 169 -0.52 12.40 6.73
CA LYS A 169 -0.53 12.53 5.27
C LYS A 169 0.88 12.91 4.81
N THR A 170 1.55 12.01 4.09
CA THR A 170 2.92 12.19 3.63
C THR A 170 2.99 12.37 2.11
N TYR A 171 4.09 12.97 1.66
CA TYR A 171 4.39 13.27 0.27
C TYR A 171 5.80 12.77 -0.06
N HIS A 172 6.46 13.39 -1.05
CA HIS A 172 7.86 13.08 -1.36
C HIS A 172 8.79 13.41 -0.21
N ASP A 173 9.82 12.58 -0.09
CA ASP A 173 10.90 12.83 0.85
C ASP A 173 11.78 14.01 0.40
N ILE A 174 12.58 14.56 1.31
CA ILE A 174 13.45 15.71 1.07
C ILE A 174 14.50 15.45 -0.03
N ASP A 175 14.87 14.20 -0.24
CA ASP A 175 15.81 13.79 -1.29
C ASP A 175 15.13 13.54 -2.66
N HIS A 176 13.83 13.83 -2.76
CA HIS A 176 13.04 13.84 -4.00
C HIS A 176 12.54 15.27 -4.29
N PRO A 177 13.42 16.19 -4.65
CA PRO A 177 13.04 17.59 -4.85
C PRO A 177 12.06 17.72 -6.03
N ILE A 178 10.97 18.46 -5.80
CA ILE A 178 9.95 18.72 -6.81
C ILE A 178 10.29 20.01 -7.53
N GLY A 179 10.77 19.92 -8.78
CA GLY A 179 11.13 21.07 -9.61
C GLY A 179 10.00 21.56 -10.53
N PHE A 180 8.89 20.82 -10.63
CA PHE A 180 7.76 21.13 -11.52
C PHE A 180 6.49 20.47 -10.97
N PRO A 181 5.27 20.99 -11.28
CA PRO A 181 4.02 20.52 -10.66
C PRO A 181 3.74 19.02 -10.82
N GLU A 182 4.00 18.45 -11.99
CA GLU A 182 3.76 17.02 -12.26
C GLU A 182 4.71 16.11 -11.48
N GLY A 183 5.83 16.65 -10.99
CA GLY A 183 6.75 15.96 -10.09
C GLY A 183 6.17 15.70 -8.70
N ALA A 184 5.15 16.45 -8.30
CA ALA A 184 4.42 16.27 -7.03
C ALA A 184 3.39 15.12 -7.11
N TYR A 185 3.82 13.94 -7.54
CA TYR A 185 2.91 12.83 -7.81
C TYR A 185 2.63 11.94 -6.59
N LEU A 186 3.53 11.88 -5.62
CA LEU A 186 3.40 10.99 -4.48
C LEU A 186 2.56 11.58 -3.34
N LYS A 187 1.61 10.82 -2.84
CA LYS A 187 0.83 11.07 -1.63
C LYS A 187 0.51 9.76 -0.96
N CYS A 188 0.54 9.75 0.37
CA CYS A 188 0.28 8.58 1.18
C CYS A 188 -0.45 9.00 2.46
N GLY A 189 -1.60 8.38 2.74
CA GLY A 189 -2.42 8.59 3.93
C GLY A 189 -2.33 7.42 4.89
N TYR A 190 -2.32 7.73 6.18
CA TYR A 190 -2.30 6.79 7.30
C TYR A 190 -3.60 6.95 8.10
N TYR A 191 -4.39 5.87 8.22
CA TYR A 191 -5.74 5.87 8.79
C TYR A 191 -5.94 4.82 9.86
#